data_0dcafbe521aee79161a96bd6e60a0e97
#
_entry.id   0dcafbe521aee79161a96bd6e60a0e97
#
_cell.length_a   1.000
_cell.length_b   1.000
_cell.length_c   1.000
_cell.angle_alpha   90.00
_cell.angle_beta   90.00
_cell.angle_gamma   90.00
#
_symmetry.space_group_name_H-M   'P 1'
#
loop_
_entity.id
_entity.type
_entity.pdbx_description
1 polymer ?
#
loop_
_entity_poly.entity_id
_entity_poly.type
_entity_poly.pdbx_seq_one_letter_code
_entity_poly.pdbx_strand_id
1 'polypeptide(L)'
;MSEAACSDASMAVVAPRDVVREGFERVLAAVRARDPAIETAAIERAFEIACKAHAGQLRRSGEPYLMHPLRVAETITRIGLDVNSVVAGLLHDAVEDSDLSIFDLTEGFGSEVAGLVDGVTKLGKVPYLSRQEQQAESFRKMLLAMSQDIRVLLVKLADRLDNMRTLEHMPLDK
;
A
#
# COMPACT_ATOMS: atom_id res chain seq x y z
N MET A 1 30.64 -11.50 47.65
CA MET A 1 29.37 -12.13 47.28
C MET A 1 28.44 -11.00 46.86
N SER A 2 28.32 -10.75 45.58
CA SER A 2 27.38 -9.75 45.02
C SER A 2 26.86 -10.34 43.73
N GLU A 3 25.59 -10.79 43.75
CA GLU A 3 24.88 -11.23 42.59
C GLU A 3 24.44 -10.02 41.78
N ALA A 4 25.00 -9.91 40.58
CA ALA A 4 24.50 -8.99 39.58
C ALA A 4 23.26 -9.61 38.94
N ALA A 5 22.09 -9.07 39.27
CA ALA A 5 20.82 -9.36 38.59
C ALA A 5 20.89 -8.84 37.17
N CYS A 6 21.07 -9.74 36.22
CA CYS A 6 20.88 -9.49 34.80
C CYS A 6 19.37 -9.34 34.55
N SER A 7 18.89 -8.11 34.35
CA SER A 7 17.50 -7.86 33.95
C SER A 7 17.36 -8.27 32.48
N ASP A 8 16.79 -9.44 32.28
CA ASP A 8 16.36 -9.95 30.99
C ASP A 8 15.14 -9.11 30.51
N ALA A 9 15.42 -8.05 29.75
CA ALA A 9 14.40 -7.32 29.04
C ALA A 9 13.99 -8.20 27.83
N SER A 10 13.10 -9.15 28.09
CA SER A 10 12.39 -9.89 27.05
C SER A 10 11.70 -8.90 26.13
N MET A 11 12.33 -8.54 25.01
CA MET A 11 11.66 -7.94 23.86
C MET A 11 10.66 -9.00 23.37
N ALA A 12 9.39 -8.85 23.77
CA ALA A 12 8.31 -9.65 23.23
C ALA A 12 8.32 -9.50 21.70
N VAL A 13 8.67 -10.58 21.00
CA VAL A 13 8.59 -10.62 19.54
C VAL A 13 7.11 -10.58 19.20
N VAL A 14 6.62 -9.41 18.79
CA VAL A 14 5.23 -9.22 18.36
C VAL A 14 4.98 -10.14 17.17
N ALA A 15 3.94 -10.97 17.27
CA ALA A 15 3.61 -11.91 16.21
C ALA A 15 3.29 -11.14 14.92
N PRO A 16 3.64 -11.64 13.72
CA PRO A 16 3.40 -10.93 12.45
C PRO A 16 1.95 -10.46 12.23
N ARG A 17 0.98 -11.18 12.80
CA ARG A 17 -0.44 -10.82 12.75
C ARG A 17 -0.77 -9.60 13.59
N ASP A 18 -0.11 -9.41 14.73
CA ASP A 18 -0.34 -8.27 15.63
C ASP A 18 0.18 -6.98 15.00
N VAL A 19 1.35 -7.02 14.35
CA VAL A 19 1.93 -5.86 13.63
C VAL A 19 1.02 -5.39 12.50
N VAL A 20 0.46 -6.32 11.73
CA VAL A 20 -0.48 -6.03 10.64
C VAL A 20 -1.76 -5.41 11.18
N ARG A 21 -2.31 -5.94 12.27
CA ARG A 21 -3.52 -5.42 12.92
C ARG A 21 -3.28 -4.02 13.46
N GLU A 22 -2.19 -3.79 14.16
CA GLU A 22 -1.81 -2.45 14.63
C GLU A 22 -1.64 -1.46 13.47
N GLY A 23 -1.06 -1.91 12.34
CA GLY A 23 -0.97 -1.12 11.11
C GLY A 23 -2.33 -0.69 10.59
N PHE A 24 -3.28 -1.61 10.56
CA PHE A 24 -4.66 -1.32 10.12
C PHE A 24 -5.40 -0.39 11.08
N GLU A 25 -5.27 -0.59 12.39
CA GLU A 25 -5.86 0.31 13.39
C GLU A 25 -5.33 1.76 13.25
N ARG A 26 -4.04 1.93 12.90
CA ARG A 26 -3.49 3.27 12.60
C ARG A 26 -4.16 3.92 11.39
N VAL A 27 -4.43 3.15 10.32
CA VAL A 27 -5.17 3.65 9.15
C VAL A 27 -6.56 4.10 9.55
N LEU A 28 -7.32 3.25 10.27
CA LEU A 28 -8.67 3.59 10.74
C LEU A 28 -8.68 4.80 11.66
N ALA A 29 -7.72 4.88 12.59
CA ALA A 29 -7.58 6.03 13.49
C ALA A 29 -7.30 7.32 12.70
N ALA A 30 -6.43 7.29 11.70
CA ALA A 30 -6.13 8.43 10.85
C ALA A 30 -7.35 8.88 10.02
N VAL A 31 -8.14 7.95 9.49
CA VAL A 31 -9.37 8.21 8.74
C VAL A 31 -10.41 8.87 9.65
N ARG A 32 -10.68 8.28 10.82
CA ARG A 32 -11.66 8.79 11.80
C ARG A 32 -11.25 10.13 12.43
N ALA A 33 -9.97 10.40 12.55
CA ALA A 33 -9.46 11.68 13.04
C ALA A 33 -9.79 12.84 12.08
N ARG A 34 -9.96 12.56 10.79
CA ARG A 34 -10.32 13.56 9.77
C ARG A 34 -11.83 13.76 9.69
N ASP A 35 -12.58 12.67 9.74
CA ASP A 35 -14.03 12.68 9.73
C ASP A 35 -14.56 11.55 10.63
N PRO A 36 -15.00 11.90 11.86
CA PRO A 36 -15.53 10.90 12.80
C PRO A 36 -16.82 10.21 12.33
N ALA A 37 -17.53 10.78 11.35
CA ALA A 37 -18.76 10.23 10.79
C ALA A 37 -18.53 9.33 9.58
N ILE A 38 -17.26 9.18 9.16
CA ILE A 38 -16.91 8.42 7.93
C ILE A 38 -17.24 6.93 8.08
N GLU A 39 -17.86 6.36 7.06
CA GLU A 39 -18.10 4.91 6.99
C GLU A 39 -16.83 4.16 6.63
N THR A 40 -16.35 3.29 7.52
CA THR A 40 -15.12 2.52 7.35
C THR A 40 -15.32 1.15 6.70
N ALA A 41 -16.56 0.73 6.45
CA ALA A 41 -16.89 -0.61 5.94
C ALA A 41 -16.16 -0.97 4.62
N ALA A 42 -15.99 0.00 3.70
CA ALA A 42 -15.26 -0.22 2.47
C ALA A 42 -13.76 -0.46 2.71
N ILE A 43 -13.16 0.28 3.66
CA ILE A 43 -11.75 0.14 4.05
C ILE A 43 -11.52 -1.22 4.73
N GLU A 44 -12.45 -1.64 5.59
CA GLU A 44 -12.40 -2.93 6.29
C GLU A 44 -12.46 -4.10 5.30
N ARG A 45 -13.40 -4.07 4.33
CA ARG A 45 -13.47 -5.07 3.26
C ARG A 45 -12.23 -5.08 2.38
N ALA A 46 -11.68 -3.92 2.04
CA ALA A 46 -10.44 -3.82 1.27
C ALA A 46 -9.26 -4.46 2.02
N PHE A 47 -9.16 -4.21 3.32
CA PHE A 47 -8.15 -4.82 4.16
C PHE A 47 -8.26 -6.35 4.19
N GLU A 48 -9.47 -6.91 4.32
CA GLU A 48 -9.69 -8.36 4.27
C GLU A 48 -9.24 -8.99 2.95
N ILE A 49 -9.52 -8.31 1.82
CA ILE A 49 -9.09 -8.75 0.49
C ILE A 49 -7.57 -8.68 0.38
N ALA A 50 -6.95 -7.58 0.81
CA ALA A 50 -5.50 -7.43 0.82
C ALA A 50 -4.83 -8.51 1.71
N CYS A 51 -5.41 -8.85 2.87
CA CYS A 51 -4.94 -9.94 3.72
C CYS A 51 -4.94 -11.29 2.99
N LYS A 52 -5.96 -11.58 2.19
CA LYS A 52 -6.06 -12.82 1.40
C LYS A 52 -5.06 -12.82 0.24
N ALA A 53 -4.97 -11.69 -0.50
CA ALA A 53 -4.08 -11.55 -1.64
C ALA A 53 -2.59 -11.72 -1.26
N HIS A 54 -2.19 -11.20 -0.12
CA HIS A 54 -0.80 -11.22 0.35
C HIS A 54 -0.52 -12.23 1.48
N ALA A 55 -1.39 -13.25 1.63
CA ALA A 55 -1.24 -14.25 2.69
C ALA A 55 0.10 -14.98 2.61
N GLY A 56 0.89 -14.91 3.69
CA GLY A 56 2.21 -15.57 3.77
C GLY A 56 3.33 -14.88 2.98
N GLN A 57 3.06 -13.79 2.28
CA GLN A 57 4.09 -13.03 1.57
C GLN A 57 4.90 -12.16 2.55
N LEU A 58 6.22 -12.12 2.32
CA LEU A 58 7.16 -11.28 3.06
C LEU A 58 7.88 -10.33 2.11
N ARG A 59 8.17 -9.12 2.58
CA ARG A 59 9.08 -8.20 1.91
C ARG A 59 10.53 -8.66 2.07
N ARG A 60 11.45 -8.08 1.32
CA ARG A 60 12.89 -8.35 1.46
C ARG A 60 13.44 -7.98 2.85
N SER A 61 12.81 -7.06 3.55
CA SER A 61 13.08 -6.72 4.95
C SER A 61 12.72 -7.84 5.94
N GLY A 62 11.96 -8.86 5.51
CA GLY A 62 11.40 -9.92 6.37
C GLY A 62 10.08 -9.56 7.03
N GLU A 63 9.58 -8.33 6.87
CA GLU A 63 8.27 -7.92 7.38
C GLU A 63 7.12 -8.50 6.51
N PRO A 64 5.91 -8.68 7.06
CA PRO A 64 4.73 -9.04 6.26
C PRO A 64 4.52 -8.06 5.11
N TYR A 65 4.27 -8.58 3.88
CA TYR A 65 4.06 -7.74 2.70
C TYR A 65 2.96 -6.70 2.90
N LEU A 66 1.92 -7.08 3.63
CA LEU A 66 0.73 -6.25 3.91
C LEU A 66 1.06 -4.93 4.63
N MET A 67 2.22 -4.82 5.28
CA MET A 67 2.67 -3.57 5.88
C MET A 67 2.87 -2.45 4.85
N HIS A 68 3.23 -2.81 3.61
CA HIS A 68 3.36 -1.86 2.51
C HIS A 68 2.03 -1.17 2.15
N PRO A 69 0.97 -1.88 1.72
CA PRO A 69 -0.30 -1.23 1.41
C PRO A 69 -0.91 -0.49 2.61
N LEU A 70 -0.67 -0.94 3.84
CA LEU A 70 -1.09 -0.21 5.04
C LEU A 70 -0.39 1.14 5.18
N ARG A 71 0.94 1.22 4.97
CA ARG A 71 1.69 2.49 5.01
C ARG A 71 1.33 3.42 3.84
N VAL A 72 1.03 2.84 2.68
CA VAL A 72 0.50 3.59 1.53
C VAL A 72 -0.85 4.21 1.88
N ALA A 73 -1.79 3.42 2.41
CA ALA A 73 -3.11 3.89 2.83
C ALA A 73 -3.03 4.96 3.94
N GLU A 74 -2.14 4.80 4.91
CA GLU A 74 -1.89 5.81 5.95
C GLU A 74 -1.37 7.12 5.35
N THR A 75 -0.43 7.04 4.39
CA THR A 75 0.11 8.21 3.69
C THR A 75 -0.98 8.92 2.90
N ILE A 76 -1.83 8.19 2.15
CA ILE A 76 -2.97 8.70 1.40
C ILE A 76 -3.95 9.43 2.33
N THR A 77 -4.25 8.85 3.48
CA THR A 77 -5.11 9.46 4.50
C THR A 77 -4.51 10.78 5.01
N ARG A 78 -3.20 10.80 5.30
CA ARG A 78 -2.50 11.99 5.82
C ARG A 78 -2.46 13.15 4.83
N ILE A 79 -2.31 12.88 3.54
CA ILE A 79 -2.33 13.93 2.49
C ILE A 79 -3.75 14.39 2.14
N GLY A 80 -4.76 13.78 2.73
CA GLY A 80 -6.12 14.30 2.67
C GLY A 80 -6.99 13.75 1.54
N LEU A 81 -6.64 12.63 0.92
CA LEU A 81 -7.49 12.00 -0.08
C LEU A 81 -8.73 11.34 0.53
N ASP A 82 -9.66 10.97 -0.33
CA ASP A 82 -10.96 10.36 0.01
C ASP A 82 -10.84 8.86 0.34
N VAL A 83 -11.95 8.27 0.79
CA VAL A 83 -12.06 6.84 1.13
C VAL A 83 -11.73 5.95 -0.06
N ASN A 84 -12.17 6.30 -1.27
CA ASN A 84 -11.92 5.51 -2.47
C ASN A 84 -10.41 5.44 -2.78
N SER A 85 -9.69 6.53 -2.53
CA SER A 85 -8.23 6.56 -2.65
C SER A 85 -7.54 5.69 -1.59
N VAL A 86 -8.04 5.68 -0.35
CA VAL A 86 -7.52 4.82 0.73
C VAL A 86 -7.74 3.34 0.39
N VAL A 87 -8.94 2.98 -0.09
CA VAL A 87 -9.26 1.63 -0.57
C VAL A 87 -8.36 1.23 -1.73
N ALA A 88 -8.16 2.13 -2.71
CA ALA A 88 -7.25 1.89 -3.83
C ALA A 88 -5.80 1.69 -3.34
N GLY A 89 -5.35 2.44 -2.35
CA GLY A 89 -4.04 2.27 -1.72
C GLY A 89 -3.86 0.92 -1.04
N LEU A 90 -4.91 0.36 -0.42
CA LEU A 90 -4.88 -0.97 0.17
C LEU A 90 -4.85 -2.09 -0.89
N LEU A 91 -5.46 -1.87 -2.05
CA LEU A 91 -5.68 -2.89 -3.08
C LEU A 91 -4.76 -2.76 -4.31
N HIS A 92 -3.89 -1.74 -4.37
CA HIS A 92 -3.14 -1.39 -5.57
C HIS A 92 -2.25 -2.53 -6.10
N ASP A 93 -1.68 -3.36 -5.23
CA ASP A 93 -0.86 -4.51 -5.58
C ASP A 93 -1.67 -5.82 -5.64
N ALA A 94 -2.88 -5.87 -5.05
CA ALA A 94 -3.64 -7.10 -4.93
C ALA A 94 -4.04 -7.69 -6.30
N VAL A 95 -4.30 -6.84 -7.31
CA VAL A 95 -4.61 -7.27 -8.69
C VAL A 95 -3.38 -7.86 -9.40
N GLU A 96 -2.17 -7.45 -9.02
CA GLU A 96 -0.93 -7.99 -9.61
C GLU A 96 -0.50 -9.29 -8.95
N ASP A 97 -0.79 -9.44 -7.65
CA ASP A 97 -0.27 -10.50 -6.81
C ASP A 97 -1.29 -11.61 -6.48
N SER A 98 -2.51 -11.52 -7.00
CA SER A 98 -3.56 -12.53 -6.80
C SER A 98 -4.47 -12.69 -8.03
N ASP A 99 -5.47 -13.57 -7.93
CA ASP A 99 -6.48 -13.79 -8.98
C ASP A 99 -7.58 -12.70 -9.01
N LEU A 100 -7.45 -11.64 -8.20
CA LEU A 100 -8.39 -10.53 -8.15
C LEU A 100 -8.35 -9.71 -9.44
N SER A 101 -9.48 -9.59 -10.12
CA SER A 101 -9.59 -8.83 -11.37
C SER A 101 -10.12 -7.41 -11.14
N ILE A 102 -9.92 -6.52 -12.13
CA ILE A 102 -10.54 -5.19 -12.14
C ILE A 102 -12.07 -5.28 -12.17
N PHE A 103 -12.62 -6.34 -12.76
CA PHE A 103 -14.06 -6.60 -12.75
C PHE A 103 -14.56 -6.87 -11.33
N ASP A 104 -13.86 -7.71 -10.54
CA ASP A 104 -14.23 -8.00 -9.15
C ASP A 104 -14.15 -6.73 -8.28
N LEU A 105 -13.17 -5.86 -8.54
CA LEU A 105 -13.08 -4.55 -7.87
C LEU A 105 -14.26 -3.65 -8.23
N THR A 106 -14.70 -3.66 -9.49
CA THR A 106 -15.86 -2.87 -9.93
C THR A 106 -17.14 -3.33 -9.24
N GLU A 107 -17.36 -4.63 -9.14
CA GLU A 107 -18.53 -5.20 -8.44
C GLU A 107 -18.48 -4.96 -6.92
N GLY A 108 -17.29 -5.06 -6.31
CA GLY A 108 -17.13 -4.94 -4.86
C GLY A 108 -17.05 -3.52 -4.33
N PHE A 109 -16.47 -2.58 -5.10
CA PHE A 109 -16.12 -1.22 -4.65
C PHE A 109 -16.55 -0.12 -5.62
N GLY A 110 -17.09 -0.47 -6.78
CA GLY A 110 -17.51 0.47 -7.82
C GLY A 110 -16.40 0.86 -8.80
N SER A 111 -16.81 1.47 -9.91
CA SER A 111 -15.93 1.82 -11.04
C SER A 111 -14.83 2.82 -10.68
N GLU A 112 -15.05 3.67 -9.67
CA GLU A 112 -14.09 4.69 -9.25
C GLU A 112 -12.86 4.05 -8.60
N VAL A 113 -13.05 3.16 -7.63
CA VAL A 113 -11.94 2.42 -6.99
C VAL A 113 -11.23 1.53 -8.01
N ALA A 114 -11.99 0.80 -8.84
CA ALA A 114 -11.42 -0.04 -9.89
C ALA A 114 -10.57 0.76 -10.88
N GLY A 115 -11.03 1.96 -11.27
CA GLY A 115 -10.30 2.88 -12.15
C GLY A 115 -9.00 3.39 -11.52
N LEU A 116 -9.02 3.73 -10.22
CA LEU A 116 -7.81 4.14 -9.50
C LEU A 116 -6.77 3.00 -9.45
N VAL A 117 -7.18 1.78 -9.08
CA VAL A 117 -6.28 0.61 -9.02
C VAL A 117 -5.72 0.28 -10.40
N ASP A 118 -6.56 0.22 -11.44
CA ASP A 118 -6.14 -0.04 -12.82
C ASP A 118 -5.12 1.01 -13.30
N GLY A 119 -5.37 2.28 -12.99
CA GLY A 119 -4.45 3.39 -13.32
C GLY A 119 -3.09 3.23 -12.64
N VAL A 120 -3.04 2.90 -11.35
CA VAL A 120 -1.80 2.70 -10.58
C VAL A 120 -1.00 1.51 -11.12
N THR A 121 -1.68 0.38 -11.41
CA THR A 121 -1.09 -0.82 -12.00
C THR A 121 -0.47 -0.55 -13.37
N LYS A 122 -1.20 0.14 -14.26
CA LYS A 122 -0.71 0.51 -15.61
C LYS A 122 0.50 1.43 -15.59
N LEU A 123 0.64 2.29 -14.58
CA LEU A 123 1.84 3.12 -14.40
C LEU A 123 3.07 2.29 -14.02
N GLY A 124 2.91 1.11 -13.41
CA GLY A 124 3.98 0.21 -13.03
C GLY A 124 4.55 -0.63 -14.18
N LYS A 125 3.72 -0.96 -15.17
CA LYS A 125 4.06 -1.92 -16.24
C LYS A 125 4.52 -1.23 -17.51
N VAL A 126 5.84 -1.08 -17.71
CA VAL A 126 6.41 -0.63 -18.99
C VAL A 126 7.59 -1.51 -19.35
N PRO A 127 7.55 -2.26 -20.48
CA PRO A 127 8.72 -2.93 -21.03
C PRO A 127 9.66 -1.87 -21.62
N TYR A 128 10.97 -1.96 -21.32
CA TYR A 128 11.96 -0.95 -21.70
C TYR A 128 13.03 -1.49 -22.60
N LEU A 129 13.41 -0.70 -23.60
CA LEU A 129 14.56 -0.93 -24.45
C LEU A 129 15.80 -0.14 -23.97
N SER A 130 15.60 1.04 -23.36
CA SER A 130 16.67 1.86 -22.78
C SER A 130 16.20 2.68 -21.58
N ARG A 131 17.15 3.16 -20.75
CA ARG A 131 16.87 3.98 -19.56
C ARG A 131 16.22 5.35 -19.92
N GLN A 132 16.56 5.93 -21.06
CA GLN A 132 16.00 7.18 -21.53
C GLN A 132 14.58 7.03 -22.04
N GLU A 133 14.30 5.98 -22.80
CA GLU A 133 12.95 5.62 -23.26
C GLU A 133 12.03 5.31 -22.07
N GLN A 134 12.57 4.66 -21.06
CA GLN A 134 11.88 4.40 -19.80
C GLN A 134 11.38 5.69 -19.14
N GLN A 135 12.27 6.66 -18.97
CA GLN A 135 11.91 7.94 -18.34
C GLN A 135 10.85 8.69 -19.14
N ALA A 136 11.01 8.78 -20.46
CA ALA A 136 10.06 9.45 -21.34
C ALA A 136 8.67 8.80 -21.30
N GLU A 137 8.60 7.47 -21.38
CA GLU A 137 7.32 6.75 -21.36
C GLU A 137 6.67 6.77 -19.96
N SER A 138 7.45 6.69 -18.89
CA SER A 138 6.94 6.88 -17.53
C SER A 138 6.33 8.26 -17.34
N PHE A 139 7.01 9.31 -17.84
CA PHE A 139 6.51 10.67 -17.77
C PHE A 139 5.23 10.86 -18.59
N ARG A 140 5.19 10.32 -19.83
CA ARG A 140 4.00 10.34 -20.67
C ARG A 140 2.80 9.66 -20.00
N LYS A 141 3.00 8.48 -19.44
CA LYS A 141 1.93 7.75 -18.71
C LYS A 141 1.45 8.52 -17.49
N MET A 142 2.38 9.14 -16.75
CA MET A 142 2.04 10.02 -15.63
C MET A 142 1.14 11.16 -16.08
N LEU A 143 1.47 11.86 -17.17
CA LEU A 143 0.66 12.95 -17.70
C LEU A 143 -0.74 12.47 -18.14
N LEU A 144 -0.82 11.30 -18.78
CA LEU A 144 -2.09 10.71 -19.19
C LEU A 144 -2.95 10.31 -17.96
N ALA A 145 -2.36 9.71 -16.94
CA ALA A 145 -3.06 9.38 -15.71
C ALA A 145 -3.56 10.64 -14.98
N MET A 146 -2.74 11.69 -14.91
CA MET A 146 -3.13 12.99 -14.34
C MET A 146 -4.31 13.62 -15.05
N SER A 147 -4.41 13.44 -16.37
CA SER A 147 -5.53 14.00 -17.16
C SER A 147 -6.85 13.28 -16.92
N GLN A 148 -6.83 12.03 -16.43
CA GLN A 148 -7.99 11.24 -16.09
C GLN A 148 -8.38 11.42 -14.63
N ASP A 149 -7.45 11.16 -13.72
CA ASP A 149 -7.64 11.34 -12.28
C ASP A 149 -6.28 11.54 -11.58
N ILE A 150 -6.08 12.70 -11.00
CA ILE A 150 -4.83 13.05 -10.30
C ILE A 150 -4.55 12.13 -9.11
N ARG A 151 -5.59 11.51 -8.52
CA ARG A 151 -5.44 10.58 -7.39
C ARG A 151 -4.61 9.36 -7.76
N VAL A 152 -4.65 8.88 -9.01
CA VAL A 152 -3.80 7.79 -9.50
C VAL A 152 -2.33 8.11 -9.30
N LEU A 153 -1.92 9.34 -9.63
CA LEU A 153 -0.54 9.80 -9.41
C LEU A 153 -0.22 9.87 -7.91
N LEU A 154 -1.12 10.41 -7.10
CA LEU A 154 -0.89 10.58 -5.65
C LEU A 154 -0.77 9.22 -4.94
N VAL A 155 -1.58 8.23 -5.31
CA VAL A 155 -1.45 6.85 -4.82
C VAL A 155 -0.10 6.26 -5.26
N LYS A 156 0.31 6.44 -6.52
CA LYS A 156 1.60 5.95 -7.01
C LYS A 156 2.80 6.63 -6.35
N LEU A 157 2.70 7.90 -6.01
CA LEU A 157 3.73 8.61 -5.25
C LEU A 157 3.81 8.11 -3.80
N ALA A 158 2.67 7.79 -3.17
CA ALA A 158 2.64 7.19 -1.83
C ALA A 158 3.29 5.80 -1.82
N ASP A 159 3.00 4.95 -2.83
CA ASP A 159 3.68 3.66 -3.06
C ASP A 159 5.19 3.85 -3.19
N ARG A 160 5.63 4.74 -4.09
CA ARG A 160 7.05 5.03 -4.29
C ARG A 160 7.73 5.53 -3.02
N LEU A 161 7.07 6.39 -2.25
CA LEU A 161 7.58 6.90 -0.98
C LEU A 161 7.84 5.77 0.02
N ASP A 162 6.91 4.81 0.16
CA ASP A 162 7.11 3.67 1.04
C ASP A 162 8.25 2.76 0.56
N ASN A 163 8.32 2.50 -0.75
CA ASN A 163 9.41 1.74 -1.35
C ASN A 163 10.78 2.43 -1.12
N MET A 164 10.85 3.75 -1.21
CA MET A 164 12.09 4.50 -0.93
C MET A 164 12.51 4.41 0.54
N ARG A 165 11.58 4.33 1.48
CA ARG A 165 11.88 4.16 2.92
C ARG A 165 12.47 2.80 3.26
N THR A 166 12.34 1.82 2.37
CA THR A 166 12.83 0.45 2.56
C THR A 166 13.99 0.10 1.62
N LEU A 167 14.61 1.10 0.95
CA LEU A 167 15.72 0.90 0.00
C LEU A 167 16.97 0.26 0.64
N GLU A 168 17.19 0.43 1.94
CA GLU A 168 18.31 -0.17 2.66
C GLU A 168 18.33 -1.71 2.59
N HIS A 169 17.20 -2.33 2.31
CA HIS A 169 17.06 -3.77 2.10
C HIS A 169 17.21 -4.21 0.63
N MET A 170 17.52 -3.27 -0.27
CA MET A 170 17.70 -3.55 -1.70
C MET A 170 19.18 -3.74 -2.04
N PRO A 171 19.54 -4.70 -2.93
CA PRO A 171 20.90 -4.83 -3.43
C PRO A 171 21.36 -3.56 -4.15
N LEU A 172 22.65 -3.20 -4.01
CA LEU A 172 23.23 -1.96 -4.59
C LEU A 172 23.28 -1.96 -6.13
N ASP A 173 23.01 -3.08 -6.77
CA ASP A 173 23.15 -3.31 -8.23
C ASP A 173 21.83 -3.25 -9.00
N LYS A 174 20.78 -2.65 -8.39
CA LYS A 174 19.48 -2.44 -9.08
C LYS A 174 19.04 -0.99 -9.12
#